data_502646060f0ae988570d391cd4ca7efb
#
_entry.id   502646060f0ae988570d391cd4ca7efb
#
_cell.length_a   1.000
_cell.length_b   1.000
_cell.length_c   1.000
_cell.angle_alpha   90.00
_cell.angle_beta   90.00
_cell.angle_gamma   90.00
#
_symmetry.space_group_name_H-M   'P 1'
#
loop_
_entity.id
_entity.type
_entity.pdbx_description
1 polymer ?
#
loop_
_entity_poly.entity_id
_entity_poly.type
_entity_poly.pdbx_seq_one_letter_code
_entity_poly.pdbx_strand_id
1 'polypeptide(L)' 'MATGWKLISGTYYFFDSSGAMQSDKWVGDYYLLPSGEMATNQWVGGYYVGADGRWVRGA' A
#
# COMPACT_ATOMS: atom_id res chain seq x y z
N MET A 1 6.74 2.61 19.04
CA MET A 1 6.85 3.01 17.64
C MET A 1 6.05 2.04 16.78
N ALA A 2 5.19 2.54 15.90
CA ALA A 2 4.41 1.66 15.03
C ALA A 2 5.31 1.15 13.90
N THR A 3 5.20 -0.16 13.61
CA THR A 3 5.90 -0.79 12.49
C THR A 3 4.93 -1.74 11.79
N GLY A 4 5.17 -1.98 10.50
CA GLY A 4 4.29 -2.83 9.71
C GLY A 4 3.02 -2.11 9.31
N TRP A 5 2.00 -2.89 8.98
CA TRP A 5 0.73 -2.33 8.50
C TRP A 5 -0.09 -1.77 9.65
N LYS A 6 -0.67 -0.59 9.43
CA LYS A 6 -1.59 0.06 10.38
C LYS A 6 -2.82 0.54 9.65
N LEU A 7 -3.98 0.32 10.26
CA LEU A 7 -5.25 0.83 9.74
C LEU A 7 -5.56 2.13 10.48
N ILE A 8 -5.57 3.25 9.74
CA ILE A 8 -5.81 4.57 10.32
C ILE A 8 -6.93 5.22 9.52
N SER A 9 -8.03 5.54 10.19
CA SER A 9 -9.20 6.18 9.57
C SER A 9 -9.70 5.43 8.33
N GLY A 10 -9.70 4.11 8.41
CA GLY A 10 -10.17 3.26 7.31
C GLY A 10 -9.18 3.07 6.17
N THR A 11 -7.97 3.55 6.33
CA THR A 11 -6.93 3.46 5.31
C THR A 11 -5.69 2.79 5.87
N TYR A 12 -5.11 1.87 5.11
CA TYR A 12 -3.90 1.18 5.54
C TYR A 12 -2.65 1.98 5.16
N TYR A 13 -1.72 2.01 6.10
CA TYR A 13 -0.39 2.60 5.92
C TYR A 13 0.66 1.59 6.35
N PHE A 14 1.85 1.68 5.79
CA PHE A 14 2.93 0.78 6.14
C PHE A 14 4.11 1.57 6.72
N PHE A 15 4.59 1.10 7.87
CA PHE A 15 5.72 1.72 8.56
C PHE A 15 6.88 0.72 8.59
N ASP A 16 8.08 1.17 8.27
CA ASP A 16 9.25 0.30 8.28
C ASP A 16 9.74 0.06 9.71
N SER A 17 10.83 -0.70 9.84
CA SER A 17 11.36 -1.06 11.16
C SER A 17 11.84 0.15 11.97
N SER A 18 12.11 1.27 11.32
CA SER A 18 12.50 2.51 12.01
C SER A 18 11.28 3.35 12.39
N GLY A 19 10.08 2.91 12.00
CA GLY A 19 8.86 3.66 12.28
C GLY A 19 8.51 4.70 11.23
N ALA A 20 9.26 4.76 10.14
CA ALA A 20 9.00 5.73 9.06
C ALA A 20 7.90 5.22 8.14
N MET A 21 6.92 6.08 7.84
CA MET A 21 5.84 5.74 6.92
C MET A 21 6.38 5.64 5.50
N GLN A 22 6.06 4.53 4.85
CA GLN A 22 6.49 4.31 3.47
C GLN A 22 5.47 4.87 2.49
N SER A 23 5.94 5.26 1.31
CA SER A 23 5.07 5.80 0.27
C SER A 23 5.71 5.59 -1.09
N ASP A 24 4.86 5.62 -2.13
CA ASP A 24 5.31 5.56 -3.52
C ASP A 24 6.19 4.34 -3.80
N LYS A 25 5.79 3.17 -3.28
CA LYS A 25 6.56 1.94 -3.49
C LYS A 25 5.71 0.70 -3.26
N TRP A 26 6.17 -0.42 -3.78
CA TRP A 26 5.54 -1.72 -3.57
C TRP A 26 6.04 -2.37 -2.28
N VAL A 27 5.13 -2.95 -1.53
CA VAL A 27 5.42 -3.78 -0.37
C VAL A 27 4.73 -5.11 -0.59
N GLY A 28 5.48 -6.12 -1.05
CA GLY A 28 4.87 -7.38 -1.45
C GLY A 28 3.93 -7.16 -2.62
N ASP A 29 2.67 -7.55 -2.46
CA ASP A 29 1.64 -7.38 -3.48
C ASP A 29 0.85 -6.08 -3.32
N TYR A 30 1.28 -5.21 -2.40
CA TYR A 30 0.57 -3.96 -2.09
C TYR A 30 1.39 -2.77 -2.53
N TYR A 31 0.72 -1.73 -3.01
CA TYR A 31 1.39 -0.51 -3.43
C TYR A 31 0.95 0.66 -2.55
N LEU A 32 1.91 1.47 -2.16
CA LEU A 32 1.67 2.67 -1.37
C LEU A 32 1.73 3.89 -2.28
N LEU A 33 0.66 4.67 -2.28
CA LEU A 33 0.59 5.90 -3.07
C LEU A 33 1.58 6.93 -2.53
N PRO A 34 1.92 7.95 -3.32
CA PRO A 34 2.80 9.01 -2.84
C PRO A 34 2.34 9.69 -1.56
N SER A 35 1.02 9.65 -1.28
CA SER A 35 0.47 10.17 -0.02
C SER A 35 0.72 9.24 1.17
N GLY A 36 1.15 8.01 0.92
CA GLY A 36 1.40 7.02 1.94
C GLY A 36 0.28 6.01 2.13
N GLU A 37 -0.90 6.27 1.59
CA GLU A 37 -2.02 5.34 1.73
C GLU A 37 -1.89 4.17 0.76
N MET A 38 -2.46 3.03 1.12
CA MET A 38 -2.45 1.85 0.26
C MET A 38 -3.39 2.05 -0.93
N ALA A 39 -2.90 1.78 -2.13
CA ALA A 39 -3.70 1.88 -3.34
C ALA A 39 -4.74 0.75 -3.39
N THR A 40 -5.94 1.07 -3.84
CA THR A 40 -7.03 0.09 -4.01
C THR A 40 -7.82 0.42 -5.27
N ASN A 41 -8.32 -0.64 -5.93
CA ASN A 41 -9.20 -0.50 -7.10
C ASN A 41 -8.64 0.45 -8.17
N GLN A 42 -7.34 0.35 -8.46
CA GLN A 42 -6.75 1.24 -9.44
C GLN A 42 -5.54 0.61 -10.12
N TRP A 43 -5.13 1.21 -11.22
CA TRP A 43 -3.93 0.79 -11.94
C TRP A 43 -2.71 1.56 -11.42
N VAL A 44 -1.63 0.83 -11.23
CA VAL A 44 -0.36 1.40 -10.80
C VAL A 44 0.70 0.93 -11.78
N GLY A 45 1.08 1.81 -12.71
CA GLY A 45 2.14 1.53 -13.65
C GLY A 45 1.97 0.25 -14.47
N GLY A 46 0.74 -0.09 -14.86
CA GLY A 46 0.47 -1.31 -15.60
C GLY A 46 0.08 -2.49 -14.75
N TYR A 47 0.05 -2.32 -13.44
CA TYR A 47 -0.39 -3.35 -12.50
C TYR A 47 -1.68 -2.91 -11.82
N TYR A 48 -2.66 -3.79 -11.78
CA TYR A 48 -3.94 -3.48 -11.16
C TYR A 48 -3.98 -4.00 -9.72
N VAL A 49 -4.41 -3.14 -8.79
CA VAL A 49 -4.65 -3.55 -7.41
C VAL A 49 -6.15 -3.57 -7.15
N GLY A 50 -6.59 -4.62 -6.47
CA GLY A 50 -8.01 -4.82 -6.21
C GLY A 50 -8.53 -4.07 -5.00
N ALA A 51 -9.75 -4.40 -4.58
CA ALA A 51 -10.41 -3.71 -3.48
C ALA A 51 -9.65 -3.86 -2.15
N ASP A 52 -8.90 -4.95 -2.01
CA ASP A 52 -8.09 -5.19 -0.81
C ASP A 52 -6.67 -4.60 -0.94
N GLY A 53 -6.38 -3.93 -2.05
CA GLY A 53 -5.07 -3.35 -2.31
C GLY A 53 -4.06 -4.32 -2.86
N ARG A 54 -4.44 -5.56 -3.06
CA ARG A 54 -3.55 -6.60 -3.50
C ARG A 54 -3.41 -6.61 -5.02
N TRP A 55 -2.18 -6.83 -5.50
CA TRP A 55 -1.94 -6.92 -6.92
C TRP A 55 -2.72 -8.09 -7.53
N VAL A 56 -3.51 -7.79 -8.56
CA VAL A 56 -4.29 -8.79 -9.29
C VAL A 56 -3.48 -9.22 -10.50
N ARG A 57 -2.87 -10.41 -10.40
CA ARG A 57 -2.08 -10.95 -11.49
C ARG A 57 -2.98 -11.38 -12.63
N GLY A 58 -2.62 -10.98 -13.83
CA GLY A 58 -3.39 -11.32 -15.01
C GLY A 58 -4.49 -10.32 -15.34
N ALA A 59 -4.57 -9.23 -14.58
CA ALA A 59 -5.54 -8.18 -14.87
C ALA A 59 -5.07 -7.28 -16.01
#